data_2db96ccb8424098dbacced7046c139db
#
_entry.id   2db96ccb8424098dbacced7046c139db
#
_cell.length_a   1.000
_cell.length_b   1.000
_cell.length_c   1.000
_cell.angle_alpha   90.00
_cell.angle_beta   90.00
_cell.angle_gamma   90.00
#
_symmetry.space_group_name_H-M   'P 1'
#
loop_
_entity.id
_entity.type
_entity.pdbx_description
1 polymer ?
#
loop_
_entity_poly.entity_id
_entity_poly.type
_entity_poly.pdbx_seq_one_letter_code
_entity_poly.pdbx_strand_id
1 'polypeptide(L)'
;MFGSVFFNHKYLWLLPLLLFLNGCDSDPPAPKNIQQVGTITIKPETIESNYQLAGRTVASEISQVRPQVNGVVIEQLFKEGTQVSKGQPLYKIDSSLYRDGVDEAAGNLALAKATVNSTRLQAERYKELIKVNGVSQQELDNAQSAYEQAKATVTVNEAVLKTARTNLRYTQVSAPISGRIGRSSITRGALVTSAQTDPLATIQKLDPMYVDLTQSSDEYMALRKQLTENGIKPTELSVRLKLENGTAYAEQGTFKFSDVAVDEATGSVTLRAAFPNPNNALLPGLYVRAELGTGTRPNSVLIPQGALFRDAEGNPLVWIVGKDNKAEQRKITLGDAIDNRWLVTSGLKAGDQVIVEGLQGLSAGMTIEPTPMS
;
A
#
# COMPACT_ATOMS: atom_id res chain seq x y z
N MET A 1 -21.27 -84.35 -12.87
CA MET A 1 -20.42 -85.19 -13.72
C MET A 1 -19.08 -85.24 -13.03
N PHE A 2 -18.82 -86.37 -12.45
CA PHE A 2 -17.76 -87.37 -12.65
C PHE A 2 -16.37 -86.73 -12.44
N GLY A 3 -15.50 -87.22 -11.58
CA GLY A 3 -15.31 -88.47 -10.87
C GLY A 3 -13.90 -88.37 -10.28
N SER A 4 -13.71 -88.66 -9.04
CA SER A 4 -13.14 -89.86 -8.44
C SER A 4 -11.86 -90.34 -9.16
N VAL A 5 -10.77 -90.65 -8.43
CA VAL A 5 -10.47 -91.96 -7.79
C VAL A 5 -9.05 -91.86 -7.20
N PHE A 6 -8.82 -92.10 -5.93
CA PHE A 6 -8.21 -93.27 -5.26
C PHE A 6 -6.77 -93.64 -5.62
N PHE A 7 -5.90 -93.77 -4.67
CA PHE A 7 -5.29 -95.02 -4.02
C PHE A 7 -3.91 -94.63 -3.46
N ASN A 8 -3.63 -94.72 -2.20
CA ASN A 8 -3.40 -95.78 -1.21
C ASN A 8 -2.02 -96.45 -1.24
N HIS A 9 -1.50 -96.63 -0.08
CA HIS A 9 -0.64 -97.61 0.53
C HIS A 9 0.83 -97.24 0.83
N LYS A 10 1.15 -97.11 2.14
CA LYS A 10 1.68 -98.11 3.09
C LYS A 10 3.15 -98.51 2.88
N TYR A 11 3.91 -98.34 3.90
CA TYR A 11 4.73 -99.19 4.77
C TYR A 11 5.87 -98.36 5.37
N LEU A 12 5.94 -98.04 6.67
CA LEU A 12 6.35 -98.91 7.80
C LEU A 12 7.87 -99.29 7.72
N TRP A 13 8.67 -98.77 8.65
CA TRP A 13 9.60 -99.51 9.53
C TRP A 13 10.61 -98.57 10.24
N LEU A 14 10.52 -98.52 11.59
CA LEU A 14 11.50 -98.66 12.68
C LEU A 14 12.73 -97.77 12.79
N LEU A 15 12.75 -97.03 13.91
CA LEU A 15 13.76 -96.66 14.92
C LEU A 15 15.13 -97.29 14.82
N PRO A 16 16.25 -96.67 15.38
CA PRO A 16 16.33 -96.15 16.76
C PRO A 16 17.16 -94.88 16.96
N LEU A 17 16.76 -94.13 18.00
CA LEU A 17 17.45 -93.67 19.20
C LEU A 17 18.96 -93.39 19.06
N LEU A 18 19.37 -92.11 19.18
CA LEU A 18 20.57 -91.70 19.92
C LEU A 18 20.48 -90.27 20.40
N LEU A 19 20.47 -90.13 21.72
CA LEU A 19 20.72 -88.88 22.46
C LEU A 19 22.09 -88.28 22.06
N PHE A 20 22.13 -87.00 21.77
CA PHE A 20 23.22 -86.10 22.17
C PHE A 20 22.61 -84.78 22.67
N LEU A 21 22.64 -84.60 23.96
CA LEU A 21 22.69 -83.29 24.64
C LEU A 21 24.05 -82.69 24.30
N ASN A 22 24.00 -81.41 23.91
CA ASN A 22 24.90 -80.37 24.42
C ASN A 22 24.89 -79.17 23.45
N GLY A 23 24.81 -78.02 24.02
CA GLY A 23 25.13 -76.74 23.37
C GLY A 23 24.12 -75.64 23.62
N CYS A 24 24.04 -75.10 24.85
CA CYS A 24 23.72 -73.72 25.03
C CYS A 24 24.82 -72.90 24.37
N ASP A 25 24.61 -72.55 23.13
CA ASP A 25 25.43 -71.50 22.51
C ASP A 25 24.69 -70.19 22.83
N SER A 26 25.29 -69.43 23.73
CA SER A 26 24.88 -68.04 24.00
C SER A 26 25.20 -67.29 22.73
N ASP A 27 24.14 -66.94 21.97
CA ASP A 27 24.29 -65.96 20.86
C ASP A 27 25.07 -64.74 21.39
N PRO A 28 26.16 -64.35 20.70
CA PRO A 28 26.84 -63.13 21.05
C PRO A 28 25.79 -61.99 20.92
N PRO A 29 25.81 -60.99 21.83
CA PRO A 29 24.88 -59.89 21.76
C PRO A 29 25.00 -59.26 20.36
N ALA A 30 23.85 -59.19 19.64
CA ALA A 30 23.79 -58.57 18.33
C ALA A 30 24.51 -57.22 18.37
N PRO A 31 25.38 -56.92 17.39
CA PRO A 31 26.07 -55.63 17.39
C PRO A 31 25.03 -54.51 17.54
N LYS A 32 25.18 -53.71 18.57
CA LYS A 32 24.37 -52.51 18.75
C LYS A 32 24.58 -51.69 17.49
N ASN A 33 23.61 -51.70 16.59
CA ASN A 33 23.64 -50.90 15.38
C ASN A 33 23.55 -49.45 15.83
N ILE A 34 24.72 -48.83 16.06
CA ILE A 34 24.82 -47.42 16.43
C ILE A 34 24.55 -46.60 15.16
N GLN A 35 23.44 -45.95 15.12
CA GLN A 35 23.06 -45.14 13.94
C GLN A 35 23.86 -43.84 13.93
N GLN A 36 24.56 -43.57 12.83
CA GLN A 36 25.19 -42.28 12.61
C GLN A 36 24.12 -41.23 12.23
N VAL A 37 24.21 -40.08 12.86
CA VAL A 37 23.25 -38.96 12.65
C VAL A 37 24.00 -37.66 12.47
N GLY A 38 23.58 -36.87 11.49
CA GLY A 38 24.06 -35.48 11.31
C GLY A 38 23.42 -34.56 12.33
N THR A 39 24.22 -33.75 13.00
CA THR A 39 23.75 -32.83 14.05
C THR A 39 24.21 -31.41 13.81
N ILE A 40 23.36 -30.44 14.19
CA ILE A 40 23.71 -29.03 14.27
C ILE A 40 23.65 -28.58 15.73
N THR A 41 24.63 -27.79 16.17
CA THR A 41 24.60 -27.15 17.49
C THR A 41 23.84 -25.84 17.40
N ILE A 42 22.84 -25.66 18.22
CA ILE A 42 22.04 -24.45 18.29
C ILE A 42 22.90 -23.28 18.77
N LYS A 43 23.08 -22.31 17.89
CA LYS A 43 23.71 -21.02 18.18
C LYS A 43 22.67 -19.94 18.03
N PRO A 44 22.34 -19.20 19.09
CA PRO A 44 21.44 -18.05 18.96
C PRO A 44 22.04 -17.02 18.02
N GLU A 45 21.21 -16.53 17.09
CA GLU A 45 21.58 -15.49 16.13
C GLU A 45 20.60 -14.32 16.21
N THR A 46 21.06 -13.14 15.80
CA THR A 46 20.17 -11.98 15.66
C THR A 46 19.57 -12.00 14.27
N ILE A 47 18.25 -12.05 14.19
CA ILE A 47 17.52 -12.03 12.92
C ILE A 47 16.84 -10.67 12.73
N GLU A 48 16.76 -10.21 11.49
CA GLU A 48 15.90 -9.11 11.12
C GLU A 48 14.45 -9.59 11.11
N SER A 49 13.60 -8.89 11.82
CA SER A 49 12.15 -9.14 11.80
C SER A 49 11.56 -8.26 10.71
N ASN A 50 11.13 -8.86 9.62
CA ASN A 50 10.48 -8.18 8.51
C ASN A 50 9.01 -8.59 8.46
N TYR A 51 8.14 -7.59 8.35
CA TYR A 51 6.72 -7.80 8.18
C TYR A 51 6.34 -7.52 6.74
N GLN A 52 5.74 -8.50 6.06
CA GLN A 52 5.35 -8.36 4.66
C GLN A 52 3.88 -7.98 4.52
N LEU A 53 3.62 -6.94 3.74
CA LEU A 53 2.31 -6.40 3.45
C LEU A 53 2.05 -6.41 1.96
N ALA A 54 0.89 -6.89 1.55
CA ALA A 54 0.44 -6.76 0.18
C ALA A 54 -0.25 -5.40 -0.02
N GLY A 55 -0.07 -4.81 -1.21
CA GLY A 55 -0.69 -3.53 -1.51
C GLY A 55 -0.69 -3.17 -2.99
N ARG A 56 -1.19 -1.98 -3.26
CA ARG A 56 -1.22 -1.39 -4.60
C ARG A 56 -0.67 0.03 -4.58
N THR A 57 0.02 0.37 -5.65
CA THR A 57 0.50 1.73 -5.87
C THR A 57 -0.66 2.65 -6.26
N VAL A 58 -0.66 3.86 -5.72
CA VAL A 58 -1.61 4.92 -6.06
C VAL A 58 -0.88 6.24 -6.26
N ALA A 59 -1.37 7.07 -7.19
CA ALA A 59 -0.80 8.40 -7.37
C ALA A 59 -0.96 9.23 -6.08
N SER A 60 0.04 10.04 -5.74
CA SER A 60 -0.02 10.89 -4.54
C SER A 60 -1.09 11.98 -4.63
N GLU A 61 -1.43 12.40 -5.85
CA GLU A 61 -2.47 13.37 -6.12
C GLU A 61 -3.10 13.07 -7.48
N ILE A 62 -4.42 13.11 -7.57
CA ILE A 62 -5.18 12.89 -8.80
C ILE A 62 -6.09 14.10 -9.00
N SER A 63 -6.05 14.71 -10.18
CA SER A 63 -6.94 15.79 -10.52
C SER A 63 -7.63 15.53 -11.84
N GLN A 64 -8.95 15.59 -11.80
CA GLN A 64 -9.81 15.52 -12.98
C GLN A 64 -10.00 16.93 -13.54
N VAL A 65 -9.53 17.15 -14.77
CA VAL A 65 -9.69 18.42 -15.47
C VAL A 65 -11.09 18.50 -16.05
N ARG A 66 -11.91 19.45 -15.56
CA ARG A 66 -13.29 19.67 -16.01
C ARG A 66 -13.46 21.11 -16.50
N PRO A 67 -14.30 21.35 -17.52
CA PRO A 67 -14.59 22.71 -17.97
C PRO A 67 -15.44 23.44 -16.94
N GLN A 68 -15.22 24.75 -16.79
CA GLN A 68 -15.99 25.60 -15.89
C GLN A 68 -16.99 26.48 -16.66
N VAL A 69 -16.92 26.46 -18.00
CA VAL A 69 -17.78 27.20 -18.91
C VAL A 69 -18.19 26.31 -20.07
N ASN A 70 -19.29 26.68 -20.73
CA ASN A 70 -19.81 25.95 -21.89
C ASN A 70 -19.12 26.46 -23.17
N GLY A 71 -18.97 25.62 -24.17
CA GLY A 71 -18.50 26.04 -25.49
C GLY A 71 -17.82 24.93 -26.27
N VAL A 72 -17.38 25.23 -27.46
CA VAL A 72 -16.69 24.28 -28.35
C VAL A 72 -15.18 24.33 -28.05
N VAL A 73 -14.56 23.18 -27.93
CA VAL A 73 -13.10 23.08 -27.77
C VAL A 73 -12.44 23.34 -29.12
N ILE A 74 -11.69 24.43 -29.20
CA ILE A 74 -11.00 24.82 -30.44
C ILE A 74 -9.61 24.17 -30.53
N GLU A 75 -8.95 23.97 -29.38
CA GLU A 75 -7.56 23.53 -29.39
C GLU A 75 -7.23 22.71 -28.13
N GLN A 76 -6.40 21.65 -28.32
CA GLN A 76 -5.72 20.92 -27.28
C GLN A 76 -4.24 21.33 -27.31
N LEU A 77 -3.72 21.82 -26.18
CA LEU A 77 -2.41 22.47 -26.06
C LEU A 77 -1.34 21.58 -25.40
N PHE A 78 -1.64 20.32 -25.21
CA PHE A 78 -0.72 19.35 -24.61
C PHE A 78 -0.63 18.07 -25.44
N LYS A 79 0.44 17.32 -25.22
CA LYS A 79 0.60 15.97 -25.74
C LYS A 79 0.21 14.97 -24.65
N GLU A 80 -0.63 14.00 -25.00
CA GLU A 80 -1.08 12.95 -24.09
C GLU A 80 0.10 12.15 -23.52
N GLY A 81 -0.01 11.75 -22.25
CA GLY A 81 1.03 11.00 -21.56
C GLY A 81 2.27 11.79 -21.16
N THR A 82 2.32 13.10 -21.43
CA THR A 82 3.47 13.95 -21.04
C THR A 82 3.30 14.56 -19.64
N GLN A 83 4.40 15.08 -19.12
CA GLN A 83 4.42 15.87 -17.89
C GLN A 83 3.87 17.26 -18.17
N VAL A 84 2.95 17.73 -17.30
CA VAL A 84 2.41 19.09 -17.31
C VAL A 84 2.69 19.78 -15.99
N SER A 85 2.81 21.12 -16.03
CA SER A 85 2.99 21.95 -14.84
C SER A 85 1.68 22.58 -14.41
N LYS A 86 1.51 22.81 -13.11
CA LYS A 86 0.35 23.56 -12.58
C LYS A 86 0.22 24.92 -13.27
N GLY A 87 -0.97 25.26 -13.75
CA GLY A 87 -1.28 26.47 -14.50
C GLY A 87 -0.99 26.37 -16.00
N GLN A 88 -0.37 25.30 -16.49
CA GLN A 88 -0.13 25.10 -17.92
C GLN A 88 -1.46 25.02 -18.68
N PRO A 89 -1.63 25.78 -19.79
CA PRO A 89 -2.81 25.68 -20.64
C PRO A 89 -2.94 24.27 -21.24
N LEU A 90 -4.15 23.71 -21.16
CA LEU A 90 -4.44 22.35 -21.67
C LEU A 90 -5.45 22.40 -22.82
N TYR A 91 -6.51 23.16 -22.67
CA TYR A 91 -7.54 23.29 -23.70
C TYR A 91 -7.94 24.74 -23.86
N LYS A 92 -8.36 25.08 -25.07
CA LYS A 92 -8.93 26.37 -25.39
C LYS A 92 -10.37 26.15 -25.88
N ILE A 93 -11.32 26.73 -25.15
CA ILE A 93 -12.74 26.77 -25.51
C ILE A 93 -12.99 28.06 -26.29
N ASP A 94 -13.93 28.06 -27.20
CA ASP A 94 -14.31 29.26 -27.95
C ASP A 94 -14.68 30.38 -26.97
N SER A 95 -13.92 31.47 -27.07
CA SER A 95 -14.02 32.60 -26.17
C SER A 95 -14.80 33.79 -26.75
N SER A 96 -15.36 33.69 -27.97
CA SER A 96 -15.97 34.80 -28.67
C SER A 96 -17.09 35.46 -27.86
N LEU A 97 -18.10 34.68 -27.46
CA LEU A 97 -19.22 35.18 -26.64
C LEU A 97 -18.77 35.72 -25.28
N TYR A 98 -17.72 35.15 -24.69
CA TYR A 98 -17.20 35.59 -23.40
C TYR A 98 -16.43 36.92 -23.50
N ARG A 99 -15.77 37.19 -24.65
CA ARG A 99 -15.16 38.51 -24.93
C ARG A 99 -16.21 39.56 -25.11
N ASP A 100 -17.24 39.25 -25.92
CA ASP A 100 -18.35 40.18 -26.13
C ASP A 100 -19.03 40.56 -24.80
N GLY A 101 -19.21 39.57 -23.90
CA GLY A 101 -19.75 39.83 -22.56
C GLY A 101 -18.82 40.67 -21.67
N VAL A 102 -17.49 40.57 -21.83
CA VAL A 102 -16.56 41.48 -21.14
C VAL A 102 -16.68 42.90 -21.68
N ASP A 103 -16.78 43.05 -23.00
CA ASP A 103 -16.87 44.37 -23.65
C ASP A 103 -18.21 45.05 -23.29
N GLU A 104 -19.31 44.34 -23.27
CA GLU A 104 -20.60 44.83 -22.81
C GLU A 104 -20.54 45.32 -21.33
N ALA A 105 -20.00 44.47 -20.42
CA ALA A 105 -19.86 44.81 -19.02
C ALA A 105 -18.92 46.02 -18.81
N ALA A 106 -17.87 46.14 -19.61
CA ALA A 106 -16.98 47.30 -19.57
C ALA A 106 -17.67 48.59 -20.04
N GLY A 107 -18.51 48.52 -21.09
CA GLY A 107 -19.35 49.63 -21.55
C GLY A 107 -20.31 50.09 -20.48
N ASN A 108 -21.01 49.17 -19.83
CA ASN A 108 -21.95 49.47 -18.74
C ASN A 108 -21.25 50.13 -17.53
N LEU A 109 -20.06 49.68 -17.19
CA LEU A 109 -19.24 50.30 -16.16
C LEU A 109 -18.80 51.70 -16.54
N ALA A 110 -18.43 51.95 -17.80
CA ALA A 110 -18.05 53.27 -18.29
C ALA A 110 -19.25 54.26 -18.20
N LEU A 111 -20.44 53.83 -18.59
CA LEU A 111 -21.69 54.58 -18.43
C LEU A 111 -21.96 54.93 -16.97
N ALA A 112 -21.87 53.96 -16.08
CA ALA A 112 -22.08 54.19 -14.64
C ALA A 112 -21.07 55.20 -14.06
N LYS A 113 -19.80 55.11 -14.47
CA LYS A 113 -18.75 56.09 -14.07
C LYS A 113 -19.04 57.50 -14.57
N ALA A 114 -19.56 57.66 -15.80
CA ALA A 114 -19.96 58.94 -16.34
C ALA A 114 -21.16 59.55 -15.52
N THR A 115 -22.12 58.68 -15.11
CA THR A 115 -23.26 59.11 -14.26
C THR A 115 -22.78 59.54 -12.86
N VAL A 116 -21.84 58.84 -12.24
CA VAL A 116 -21.19 59.25 -10.98
C VAL A 116 -20.57 60.65 -11.13
N ASN A 117 -19.85 60.89 -12.20
CA ASN A 117 -19.21 62.18 -12.40
C ASN A 117 -20.21 63.33 -12.55
N SER A 118 -21.31 63.12 -13.29
CA SER A 118 -22.38 64.15 -13.45
C SER A 118 -23.13 64.40 -12.14
N THR A 119 -23.53 63.38 -11.40
CA THR A 119 -24.23 63.51 -10.11
C THR A 119 -23.33 64.11 -9.03
N ARG A 120 -22.04 63.75 -9.00
CA ARG A 120 -21.06 64.38 -8.12
C ARG A 120 -20.98 65.89 -8.35
N LEU A 121 -20.79 66.32 -9.60
CA LEU A 121 -20.72 67.73 -9.95
C LEU A 121 -22.01 68.48 -9.60
N GLN A 122 -23.18 67.83 -9.71
CA GLN A 122 -24.45 68.41 -9.31
C GLN A 122 -24.53 68.55 -7.79
N ALA A 123 -24.20 67.53 -7.05
CA ALA A 123 -24.17 67.54 -5.58
C ALA A 123 -23.21 68.61 -5.03
N GLU A 124 -22.01 68.72 -5.62
CA GLU A 124 -21.02 69.74 -5.27
C GLU A 124 -21.58 71.15 -5.54
N ARG A 125 -22.23 71.39 -6.70
CA ARG A 125 -22.82 72.64 -7.04
C ARG A 125 -23.96 73.04 -6.04
N TYR A 126 -24.80 72.09 -5.71
CA TYR A 126 -25.87 72.30 -4.76
C TYR A 126 -25.40 72.60 -3.34
N LYS A 127 -24.32 71.99 -2.94
CA LYS A 127 -23.58 72.20 -1.69
C LYS A 127 -23.03 73.63 -1.57
N GLU A 128 -22.65 74.26 -2.70
CA GLU A 128 -22.28 75.70 -2.70
C GLU A 128 -23.47 76.63 -2.75
N LEU A 129 -24.51 76.31 -3.52
CA LEU A 129 -25.70 77.15 -3.67
C LEU A 129 -26.52 77.23 -2.37
N ILE A 130 -26.55 76.19 -1.55
CA ILE A 130 -27.31 76.24 -0.25
C ILE A 130 -26.71 77.28 0.70
N LYS A 131 -25.42 77.60 0.61
CA LYS A 131 -24.78 78.60 1.45
C LYS A 131 -25.30 80.00 1.21
N VAL A 132 -25.86 80.25 0.01
CA VAL A 132 -26.43 81.52 -0.41
C VAL A 132 -27.99 81.49 -0.57
N ASN A 133 -28.62 80.47 0.01
CA ASN A 133 -30.06 80.20 -0.14
C ASN A 133 -30.53 80.02 -1.59
N GLY A 134 -29.63 79.61 -2.52
CA GLY A 134 -29.96 79.46 -3.93
C GLY A 134 -30.68 78.14 -4.27
N VAL A 135 -30.77 77.20 -3.31
CA VAL A 135 -31.47 75.88 -3.41
C VAL A 135 -32.09 75.53 -2.04
N SER A 136 -33.12 74.68 -2.01
CA SER A 136 -33.69 74.12 -0.79
C SER A 136 -32.81 72.98 -0.22
N GLN A 137 -32.93 72.72 1.09
CA GLN A 137 -32.25 71.53 1.73
C GLN A 137 -32.66 70.21 1.08
N GLN A 138 -33.97 70.11 0.70
CA GLN A 138 -34.50 68.94 0.03
C GLN A 138 -33.79 68.65 -1.31
N GLU A 139 -33.54 69.74 -2.09
CA GLU A 139 -32.79 69.57 -3.37
C GLU A 139 -31.38 69.16 -3.18
N LEU A 140 -30.67 69.65 -2.14
CA LEU A 140 -29.29 69.18 -1.80
C LEU A 140 -29.32 67.70 -1.37
N ASP A 141 -30.26 67.32 -0.50
CA ASP A 141 -30.37 65.94 -0.01
C ASP A 141 -30.69 64.97 -1.17
N ASN A 142 -31.52 65.35 -2.11
CA ASN A 142 -31.82 64.59 -3.32
C ASN A 142 -30.59 64.44 -4.21
N ALA A 143 -29.80 65.51 -4.41
CA ALA A 143 -28.61 65.46 -5.23
C ALA A 143 -27.51 64.57 -4.60
N GLN A 144 -27.37 64.64 -3.26
CA GLN A 144 -26.45 63.76 -2.53
C GLN A 144 -26.87 62.27 -2.61
N SER A 145 -28.15 62.00 -2.43
CA SER A 145 -28.74 60.67 -2.57
C SER A 145 -28.52 60.08 -3.95
N ALA A 146 -28.74 60.91 -5.00
CA ALA A 146 -28.48 60.50 -6.40
C ALA A 146 -27.01 60.19 -6.64
N TYR A 147 -26.09 60.96 -6.05
CA TYR A 147 -24.65 60.69 -6.15
C TYR A 147 -24.30 59.38 -5.46
N GLU A 148 -24.81 59.12 -4.24
CA GLU A 148 -24.54 57.85 -3.54
C GLU A 148 -25.15 56.64 -4.28
N GLN A 149 -26.35 56.78 -4.87
CA GLN A 149 -26.95 55.74 -5.73
C GLN A 149 -26.08 55.46 -6.98
N ALA A 150 -25.57 56.51 -7.62
CA ALA A 150 -24.68 56.34 -8.77
C ALA A 150 -23.37 55.60 -8.38
N LYS A 151 -22.78 55.92 -7.22
CA LYS A 151 -21.61 55.20 -6.69
C LYS A 151 -21.91 53.71 -6.46
N ALA A 152 -23.06 53.41 -5.84
CA ALA A 152 -23.47 52.02 -5.65
C ALA A 152 -23.59 51.27 -6.99
N THR A 153 -24.15 51.96 -8.02
CA THR A 153 -24.26 51.41 -9.40
C THR A 153 -22.88 51.08 -10.00
N VAL A 154 -21.88 51.93 -9.79
CA VAL A 154 -20.49 51.61 -10.23
C VAL A 154 -19.99 50.36 -9.57
N THR A 155 -20.19 50.21 -8.25
CA THR A 155 -19.76 49.02 -7.53
C THR A 155 -20.39 47.72 -8.08
N VAL A 156 -21.68 47.77 -8.41
CA VAL A 156 -22.41 46.66 -9.05
C VAL A 156 -21.79 46.31 -10.42
N ASN A 157 -21.59 47.31 -11.28
CA ASN A 157 -21.03 47.08 -12.63
C ASN A 157 -19.56 46.61 -12.57
N GLU A 158 -18.80 47.03 -11.59
CA GLU A 158 -17.45 46.49 -11.35
C GLU A 158 -17.47 44.98 -11.01
N ALA A 159 -18.42 44.56 -10.20
CA ALA A 159 -18.64 43.16 -9.88
C ALA A 159 -19.07 42.34 -11.12
N VAL A 160 -19.97 42.88 -11.95
CA VAL A 160 -20.41 42.25 -13.21
C VAL A 160 -19.22 42.10 -14.17
N LEU A 161 -18.43 43.15 -14.38
CA LEU A 161 -17.22 43.06 -15.23
C LEU A 161 -16.22 42.06 -14.70
N LYS A 162 -16.02 41.97 -13.39
CA LYS A 162 -15.15 40.96 -12.77
C LYS A 162 -15.63 39.52 -13.06
N THR A 163 -16.93 39.28 -12.98
CA THR A 163 -17.54 38.00 -13.32
C THR A 163 -17.35 37.66 -14.79
N ALA A 164 -17.61 38.58 -15.71
CA ALA A 164 -17.40 38.38 -17.14
C ALA A 164 -15.93 38.04 -17.47
N ARG A 165 -14.98 38.74 -16.87
CA ARG A 165 -13.55 38.47 -17.02
C ARG A 165 -13.15 37.08 -16.46
N THR A 166 -13.78 36.65 -15.39
CA THR A 166 -13.54 35.32 -14.80
C THR A 166 -14.03 34.22 -15.73
N ASN A 167 -15.22 34.36 -16.31
CA ASN A 167 -15.77 33.44 -17.29
C ASN A 167 -14.90 33.39 -18.56
N LEU A 168 -14.42 34.52 -19.06
CA LEU A 168 -13.48 34.58 -20.17
C LEU A 168 -12.17 33.81 -19.83
N ARG A 169 -11.64 33.98 -18.62
CA ARG A 169 -10.45 33.22 -18.20
C ARG A 169 -10.70 31.71 -18.18
N TYR A 170 -11.90 31.26 -17.79
CA TYR A 170 -12.26 29.83 -17.77
C TYR A 170 -12.39 29.22 -19.15
N THR A 171 -12.43 30.00 -20.24
CA THR A 171 -12.33 29.45 -21.60
C THR A 171 -10.96 28.88 -21.89
N GLN A 172 -9.94 29.25 -21.11
CA GLN A 172 -8.62 28.63 -21.12
C GLN A 172 -8.53 27.66 -19.94
N VAL A 173 -8.72 26.38 -20.22
CA VAL A 173 -8.64 25.32 -19.20
C VAL A 173 -7.18 25.01 -18.93
N SER A 174 -6.75 25.17 -17.68
CA SER A 174 -5.35 24.98 -17.26
C SER A 174 -5.24 23.81 -16.27
N ALA A 175 -4.02 23.25 -16.15
CA ALA A 175 -3.71 22.17 -15.24
C ALA A 175 -3.84 22.64 -13.76
N PRO A 176 -4.67 21.99 -12.93
CA PRO A 176 -4.82 22.36 -11.51
C PRO A 176 -3.64 21.91 -10.66
N ILE A 177 -2.96 20.84 -11.06
CA ILE A 177 -1.78 20.28 -10.40
C ILE A 177 -0.67 20.03 -11.44
N SER A 178 0.57 19.87 -10.96
CA SER A 178 1.67 19.33 -11.78
C SER A 178 1.64 17.81 -11.73
N GLY A 179 1.86 17.15 -12.87
CA GLY A 179 1.83 15.68 -12.93
C GLY A 179 1.77 15.17 -14.37
N ARG A 180 1.67 13.88 -14.54
CA ARG A 180 1.50 13.25 -15.85
C ARG A 180 0.03 13.30 -16.26
N ILE A 181 -0.22 13.93 -17.43
CA ILE A 181 -1.58 13.98 -17.99
C ILE A 181 -1.87 12.70 -18.77
N GLY A 182 -3.07 12.17 -18.59
CA GLY A 182 -3.56 11.02 -19.33
C GLY A 182 -3.99 11.37 -20.75
N ARG A 183 -4.79 10.46 -21.34
CA ARG A 183 -5.42 10.72 -22.64
C ARG A 183 -6.52 11.78 -22.49
N SER A 184 -6.80 12.50 -23.56
CA SER A 184 -7.96 13.35 -23.68
C SER A 184 -9.23 12.49 -23.89
N SER A 185 -10.30 12.81 -23.17
CA SER A 185 -11.62 12.16 -23.37
C SER A 185 -12.42 12.81 -24.50
N ILE A 186 -11.95 13.95 -25.01
CA ILE A 186 -12.62 14.74 -26.04
C ILE A 186 -11.68 15.05 -27.19
N THR A 187 -12.26 15.39 -28.33
CA THR A 187 -11.56 15.84 -29.52
C THR A 187 -11.81 17.33 -29.80
N ARG A 188 -10.95 17.94 -30.58
CA ARG A 188 -11.18 19.27 -31.11
C ARG A 188 -12.51 19.33 -31.88
N GLY A 189 -13.29 20.39 -31.64
CA GLY A 189 -14.64 20.53 -32.18
C GLY A 189 -15.76 20.00 -31.27
N ALA A 190 -15.41 19.31 -30.18
CA ALA A 190 -16.40 18.82 -29.23
C ALA A 190 -17.02 19.97 -28.42
N LEU A 191 -18.33 19.90 -28.20
CA LEU A 191 -19.06 20.77 -27.29
C LEU A 191 -18.87 20.26 -25.87
N VAL A 192 -18.46 21.16 -24.95
CA VAL A 192 -18.33 20.88 -23.51
C VAL A 192 -19.26 21.75 -22.72
N THR A 193 -19.69 21.24 -21.57
CA THR A 193 -20.59 21.95 -20.66
C THR A 193 -19.95 22.07 -19.28
N SER A 194 -20.24 23.16 -18.57
CA SER A 194 -19.73 23.38 -17.21
C SER A 194 -20.15 22.25 -16.29
N ALA A 195 -19.22 21.79 -15.45
CA ALA A 195 -19.45 20.72 -14.48
C ALA A 195 -19.95 19.37 -15.05
N GLN A 196 -19.69 19.09 -16.34
CA GLN A 196 -20.01 17.78 -16.93
C GLN A 196 -19.39 16.63 -16.12
N THR A 197 -20.06 15.46 -16.12
CA THR A 197 -19.64 14.29 -15.33
C THR A 197 -18.31 13.74 -15.81
N ASP A 198 -18.10 13.69 -17.12
CA ASP A 198 -16.87 13.15 -17.69
C ASP A 198 -15.77 14.23 -17.71
N PRO A 199 -14.59 13.93 -17.15
CA PRO A 199 -13.47 14.87 -17.20
C PRO A 199 -12.88 14.94 -18.61
N LEU A 200 -12.32 16.10 -18.97
CA LEU A 200 -11.61 16.30 -20.25
C LEU A 200 -10.30 15.49 -20.28
N ALA A 201 -9.61 15.41 -19.16
CA ALA A 201 -8.40 14.62 -18.94
C ALA A 201 -8.20 14.43 -17.44
N THR A 202 -7.36 13.47 -17.08
CA THR A 202 -6.94 13.24 -15.68
C THR A 202 -5.44 13.48 -15.58
N ILE A 203 -5.03 14.24 -14.56
CA ILE A 203 -3.62 14.47 -14.24
C ILE A 203 -3.31 13.69 -12.95
N GLN A 204 -2.20 12.96 -12.96
CA GLN A 204 -1.75 12.16 -11.83
C GLN A 204 -0.33 12.56 -11.45
N LYS A 205 -0.13 12.84 -10.18
CA LYS A 205 1.20 13.10 -9.63
C LYS A 205 1.82 11.76 -9.23
N LEU A 206 2.89 11.39 -9.93
CA LEU A 206 3.55 10.10 -9.82
C LEU A 206 4.75 10.11 -8.87
N ASP A 207 5.24 11.28 -8.48
CA ASP A 207 6.33 11.44 -7.54
C ASP A 207 5.96 12.47 -6.46
N PRO A 208 5.94 12.07 -5.15
CA PRO A 208 6.09 10.70 -4.68
C PRO A 208 4.92 9.80 -5.10
N MET A 209 5.16 8.49 -5.18
CA MET A 209 4.12 7.48 -5.34
C MET A 209 3.67 6.99 -3.96
N TYR A 210 2.38 6.78 -3.76
CA TYR A 210 1.87 6.12 -2.56
C TYR A 210 1.65 4.63 -2.81
N VAL A 211 1.74 3.87 -1.75
CA VAL A 211 1.38 2.45 -1.72
C VAL A 211 0.36 2.27 -0.61
N ASP A 212 -0.80 1.82 -0.98
CA ASP A 212 -1.87 1.46 -0.05
C ASP A 212 -1.76 -0.03 0.27
N LEU A 213 -1.54 -0.31 1.55
CA LEU A 213 -1.30 -1.64 2.11
C LEU A 213 -2.52 -2.01 2.93
N THR A 214 -3.23 -3.06 2.53
CA THR A 214 -4.46 -3.49 3.19
C THR A 214 -4.20 -4.67 4.10
N GLN A 215 -4.69 -4.59 5.34
CA GLN A 215 -4.57 -5.63 6.35
C GLN A 215 -5.84 -5.82 7.15
N SER A 216 -5.99 -6.98 7.79
CA SER A 216 -7.03 -7.16 8.80
C SER A 216 -6.75 -6.29 10.03
N SER A 217 -7.80 -5.92 10.75
CA SER A 217 -7.69 -5.16 12.01
C SER A 217 -6.84 -5.90 13.06
N ASP A 218 -6.94 -7.23 13.12
CA ASP A 218 -6.19 -8.05 14.08
C ASP A 218 -4.68 -8.05 13.77
N GLU A 219 -4.31 -8.20 12.49
CA GLU A 219 -2.90 -8.12 12.06
C GLU A 219 -2.32 -6.72 12.29
N TYR A 220 -3.11 -5.68 12.05
CA TYR A 220 -2.71 -4.31 12.36
C TYR A 220 -2.43 -4.09 13.85
N MET A 221 -3.31 -4.61 14.72
CA MET A 221 -3.12 -4.53 16.16
C MET A 221 -1.89 -5.30 16.63
N ALA A 222 -1.63 -6.48 16.04
CA ALA A 222 -0.42 -7.27 16.31
C ALA A 222 0.85 -6.51 15.90
N LEU A 223 0.86 -5.93 14.69
CA LEU A 223 1.96 -5.10 14.21
C LEU A 223 2.21 -3.90 15.12
N ARG A 224 1.15 -3.18 15.49
CA ARG A 224 1.25 -2.01 16.38
C ARG A 224 1.83 -2.38 17.74
N LYS A 225 1.40 -3.50 18.31
CA LYS A 225 1.93 -4.02 19.59
C LYS A 225 3.42 -4.32 19.46
N GLN A 226 3.82 -5.05 18.42
CA GLN A 226 5.23 -5.40 18.15
C GLN A 226 6.11 -4.15 17.99
N LEU A 227 5.64 -3.13 17.26
CA LEU A 227 6.37 -1.86 17.11
C LEU A 227 6.55 -1.14 18.45
N THR A 228 5.49 -1.12 19.27
CA THR A 228 5.52 -0.48 20.59
C THR A 228 6.49 -1.21 21.53
N GLU A 229 6.47 -2.54 21.57
CA GLU A 229 7.36 -3.37 22.37
C GLU A 229 8.84 -3.20 21.97
N ASN A 230 9.11 -3.00 20.68
CA ASN A 230 10.45 -2.75 20.16
C ASN A 230 10.87 -1.27 20.25
N GLY A 231 10.02 -0.37 20.74
CA GLY A 231 10.30 1.06 20.85
C GLY A 231 10.43 1.78 19.50
N ILE A 232 9.91 1.20 18.44
CA ILE A 232 10.01 1.73 17.06
C ILE A 232 8.81 2.63 16.80
N LYS A 233 9.09 3.88 16.42
CA LYS A 233 8.02 4.79 15.96
C LYS A 233 7.65 4.47 14.52
N PRO A 234 6.35 4.42 14.19
CA PRO A 234 5.90 4.11 12.83
C PRO A 234 6.48 5.03 11.75
N THR A 235 6.72 6.29 12.08
CA THR A 235 7.31 7.29 11.16
C THR A 235 8.79 7.06 10.86
N GLU A 236 9.46 6.22 11.63
CA GLU A 236 10.87 5.87 11.46
C GLU A 236 11.06 4.55 10.68
N LEU A 237 9.95 3.88 10.35
CA LEU A 237 9.98 2.64 9.57
C LEU A 237 10.38 2.91 8.13
N SER A 238 11.49 2.33 7.72
CA SER A 238 11.83 2.21 6.30
C SER A 238 11.03 1.07 5.68
N VAL A 239 10.49 1.32 4.50
CA VAL A 239 9.70 0.35 3.75
C VAL A 239 10.44 0.02 2.46
N ARG A 240 10.67 -1.25 2.22
CA ARG A 240 11.20 -1.75 0.94
C ARG A 240 10.06 -2.33 0.13
N LEU A 241 10.11 -2.18 -1.20
CA LEU A 241 9.12 -2.78 -2.09
C LEU A 241 9.74 -3.91 -2.91
N LYS A 242 8.95 -4.96 -3.06
CA LYS A 242 9.12 -5.97 -4.11
C LYS A 242 7.97 -5.85 -5.11
N LEU A 243 8.32 -5.73 -6.37
CA LEU A 243 7.36 -5.75 -7.47
C LEU A 243 6.82 -7.18 -7.68
N GLU A 244 5.73 -7.31 -8.43
CA GLU A 244 5.07 -8.59 -8.69
C GLU A 244 6.01 -9.65 -9.32
N ASN A 245 6.95 -9.20 -10.15
CA ASN A 245 7.98 -10.06 -10.75
C ASN A 245 9.11 -10.47 -9.79
N GLY A 246 9.01 -10.13 -8.50
CA GLY A 246 10.03 -10.41 -7.48
C GLY A 246 11.20 -9.42 -7.43
N THR A 247 11.28 -8.46 -8.38
CA THR A 247 12.36 -7.46 -8.39
C THR A 247 12.19 -6.48 -7.22
N ALA A 248 13.26 -6.24 -6.48
CA ALA A 248 13.28 -5.20 -5.45
C ALA A 248 13.28 -3.80 -6.11
N TYR A 249 12.45 -2.91 -5.60
CA TYR A 249 12.47 -1.50 -5.98
C TYR A 249 13.66 -0.81 -5.32
N ALA A 250 14.39 0.01 -6.07
CA ALA A 250 15.66 0.59 -5.60
C ALA A 250 15.49 1.64 -4.48
N GLU A 251 14.40 2.41 -4.54
CA GLU A 251 14.16 3.48 -3.57
C GLU A 251 13.41 2.96 -2.34
N GLN A 252 13.85 3.43 -1.18
CA GLN A 252 13.17 3.14 0.08
C GLN A 252 12.04 4.15 0.31
N GLY A 253 10.92 3.66 0.78
CA GLY A 253 9.79 4.46 1.17
C GLY A 253 9.76 4.75 2.66
N THR A 254 8.95 5.75 3.01
CA THR A 254 8.63 6.10 4.38
C THR A 254 7.21 5.70 4.70
N PHE A 255 7.02 5.05 5.82
CA PHE A 255 5.70 4.70 6.30
C PHE A 255 4.96 5.95 6.76
N LYS A 256 3.77 6.17 6.23
CA LYS A 256 2.87 7.23 6.69
C LYS A 256 1.64 6.58 7.29
N PHE A 257 1.38 6.84 8.56
CA PHE A 257 0.07 6.50 9.09
C PHE A 257 -0.95 7.43 8.40
N SER A 258 -1.70 6.86 7.49
CA SER A 258 -2.93 7.46 7.00
C SER A 258 -4.06 7.09 7.94
N ASP A 259 -5.15 7.87 7.92
CA ASP A 259 -6.31 7.69 8.79
C ASP A 259 -6.61 6.21 9.07
N VAL A 260 -6.59 5.87 10.36
CA VAL A 260 -6.88 4.52 10.84
C VAL A 260 -8.39 4.38 10.94
N ALA A 261 -9.05 4.40 9.78
CA ALA A 261 -10.44 3.99 9.68
C ALA A 261 -10.46 2.50 9.30
N VAL A 262 -11.16 1.71 10.09
CA VAL A 262 -11.47 0.33 9.72
C VAL A 262 -12.62 0.37 8.73
N ASP A 263 -12.46 -0.24 7.58
CA ASP A 263 -13.57 -0.45 6.66
C ASP A 263 -14.57 -1.43 7.30
N GLU A 264 -15.78 -0.95 7.58
CA GLU A 264 -16.80 -1.71 8.32
C GLU A 264 -17.29 -2.94 7.54
N ALA A 265 -17.20 -2.94 6.23
CA ALA A 265 -17.67 -4.06 5.40
C ALA A 265 -16.66 -5.21 5.35
N THR A 266 -15.38 -4.90 5.39
CA THR A 266 -14.29 -5.87 5.23
C THR A 266 -13.49 -6.12 6.52
N GLY A 267 -13.64 -5.28 7.54
CA GLY A 267 -12.83 -5.31 8.76
C GLY A 267 -11.35 -5.01 8.50
N SER A 268 -11.02 -4.39 7.37
CA SER A 268 -9.64 -4.12 6.98
C SER A 268 -9.21 -2.69 7.30
N VAL A 269 -7.91 -2.52 7.52
CA VAL A 269 -7.23 -1.24 7.72
C VAL A 269 -6.31 -0.99 6.54
N THR A 270 -6.35 0.21 5.98
CA THR A 270 -5.43 0.62 4.93
C THR A 270 -4.31 1.48 5.51
N LEU A 271 -3.10 1.01 5.35
CA LEU A 271 -1.87 1.70 5.72
C LEU A 271 -1.24 2.30 4.47
N ARG A 272 -0.61 3.44 4.59
CA ARG A 272 0.01 4.14 3.45
C ARG A 272 1.50 4.34 3.66
N ALA A 273 2.27 4.02 2.64
CA ALA A 273 3.69 4.35 2.54
C ALA A 273 3.94 5.26 1.32
N ALA A 274 4.90 6.17 1.44
CA ALA A 274 5.30 7.07 0.36
C ALA A 274 6.67 6.67 -0.18
N PHE A 275 6.79 6.59 -1.50
CA PHE A 275 8.01 6.20 -2.19
C PHE A 275 8.44 7.29 -3.18
N PRO A 276 9.70 7.69 -3.21
CA PRO A 276 10.25 8.46 -4.31
C PRO A 276 10.07 7.70 -5.62
N ASN A 277 9.70 8.39 -6.69
CA ASN A 277 9.51 7.77 -8.01
C ASN A 277 10.06 8.66 -9.13
N PRO A 278 11.34 9.08 -9.07
CA PRO A 278 11.91 10.07 -9.99
C PRO A 278 11.89 9.61 -11.45
N ASN A 279 12.01 8.32 -11.68
CA ASN A 279 12.04 7.73 -13.02
C ASN A 279 10.67 7.23 -13.50
N ASN A 280 9.58 7.50 -12.76
CA ASN A 280 8.24 7.01 -13.05
C ASN A 280 8.16 5.47 -13.27
N ALA A 281 9.03 4.71 -12.60
CA ALA A 281 9.06 3.26 -12.68
C ALA A 281 7.83 2.62 -12.01
N LEU A 282 7.32 3.24 -10.95
CA LEU A 282 6.06 2.87 -10.33
C LEU A 282 4.91 3.54 -11.09
N LEU A 283 3.97 2.74 -11.53
CA LEU A 283 2.72 3.21 -12.15
C LEU A 283 1.55 2.96 -11.20
N PRO A 284 0.51 3.80 -11.20
CA PRO A 284 -0.68 3.57 -10.38
C PRO A 284 -1.36 2.24 -10.70
N GLY A 285 -1.80 1.52 -9.67
CA GLY A 285 -2.50 0.24 -9.79
C GLY A 285 -1.60 -1.00 -9.78
N LEU A 286 -0.27 -0.86 -9.78
CA LEU A 286 0.64 -2.01 -9.69
C LEU A 286 0.47 -2.73 -8.34
N TYR A 287 0.43 -4.04 -8.40
CA TYR A 287 0.52 -4.89 -7.21
C TYR A 287 1.96 -4.92 -6.72
N VAL A 288 2.14 -4.74 -5.41
CA VAL A 288 3.45 -4.72 -4.77
C VAL A 288 3.38 -5.39 -3.40
N ARG A 289 4.54 -5.87 -2.94
CA ARG A 289 4.73 -6.33 -1.57
C ARG A 289 5.67 -5.36 -0.86
N ALA A 290 5.21 -4.82 0.25
CA ALA A 290 6.02 -3.98 1.10
C ALA A 290 6.64 -4.80 2.22
N GLU A 291 7.93 -4.63 2.45
CA GLU A 291 8.65 -5.21 3.57
C GLU A 291 8.98 -4.11 4.57
N LEU A 292 8.38 -4.23 5.76
CA LEU A 292 8.64 -3.33 6.87
C LEU A 292 9.66 -3.98 7.80
N GLY A 293 10.78 -3.32 8.03
CA GLY A 293 11.71 -3.72 9.08
C GLY A 293 11.13 -3.40 10.45
N THR A 294 10.65 -4.41 11.17
CA THR A 294 10.05 -4.25 12.51
C THR A 294 11.07 -4.40 13.64
N GLY A 295 12.35 -4.33 13.30
CA GLY A 295 13.47 -4.41 14.24
C GLY A 295 14.27 -5.69 14.13
N THR A 296 15.14 -5.90 15.11
CA THR A 296 15.94 -7.12 15.22
C THR A 296 15.47 -7.95 16.41
N ARG A 297 15.45 -9.26 16.25
CA ARG A 297 15.14 -10.19 17.33
C ARG A 297 16.46 -10.89 17.75
N PRO A 298 17.10 -10.45 18.84
CA PRO A 298 18.32 -11.08 19.33
C PRO A 298 18.02 -12.45 19.92
N ASN A 299 19.05 -13.28 20.03
CA ASN A 299 18.99 -14.60 20.63
C ASN A 299 17.92 -15.55 20.01
N SER A 300 17.66 -15.39 18.71
CA SER A 300 16.73 -16.25 17.99
C SER A 300 17.36 -17.60 17.69
N VAL A 301 16.57 -18.65 17.84
CA VAL A 301 16.95 -20.03 17.52
C VAL A 301 16.32 -20.42 16.20
N LEU A 302 17.13 -20.76 15.22
CA LEU A 302 16.68 -21.24 13.92
C LEU A 302 17.09 -22.70 13.70
N ILE A 303 16.17 -23.49 13.15
CA ILE A 303 16.43 -24.90 12.77
C ILE A 303 16.09 -25.10 11.29
N PRO A 304 16.82 -25.96 10.56
CA PRO A 304 16.44 -26.33 9.20
C PRO A 304 15.04 -26.95 9.15
N GLN A 305 14.29 -26.71 8.10
CA GLN A 305 12.93 -27.25 7.96
C GLN A 305 12.90 -28.78 7.98
N GLY A 306 13.95 -29.43 7.45
CA GLY A 306 14.08 -30.89 7.44
C GLY A 306 14.29 -31.55 8.82
N ALA A 307 14.67 -30.78 9.86
CA ALA A 307 14.82 -31.29 11.22
C ALA A 307 13.50 -31.45 11.97
N LEU A 308 12.44 -30.86 11.44
CA LEU A 308 11.12 -30.85 12.04
C LEU A 308 10.32 -32.10 11.65
N PHE A 309 9.71 -32.76 12.61
CA PHE A 309 8.66 -33.76 12.37
C PHE A 309 7.46 -33.48 13.28
N ARG A 310 6.35 -34.18 13.04
CA ARG A 310 5.12 -34.03 13.82
C ARG A 310 4.71 -35.36 14.40
N ASP A 311 4.20 -35.34 15.63
CA ASP A 311 3.58 -36.52 16.23
C ASP A 311 2.20 -36.82 15.61
N ALA A 312 1.55 -37.87 16.10
CA ALA A 312 0.21 -38.30 15.66
C ALA A 312 -0.87 -37.24 15.94
N GLU A 313 -0.65 -36.39 16.93
CA GLU A 313 -1.53 -35.27 17.30
C GLU A 313 -1.20 -33.98 16.52
N GLY A 314 -0.14 -34.00 15.67
CA GLY A 314 0.26 -32.86 14.86
C GLY A 314 1.21 -31.87 15.57
N ASN A 315 1.67 -32.16 16.80
CA ASN A 315 2.59 -31.30 17.52
C ASN A 315 3.98 -31.29 16.86
N PRO A 316 4.64 -30.13 16.77
CA PRO A 316 5.99 -30.04 16.24
C PRO A 316 7.04 -30.59 17.22
N LEU A 317 7.90 -31.48 16.74
CA LEU A 317 8.97 -32.13 17.49
C LEU A 317 10.28 -32.04 16.71
N VAL A 318 11.36 -32.12 17.46
CA VAL A 318 12.71 -32.32 16.93
C VAL A 318 13.41 -33.44 17.68
N TRP A 319 14.34 -34.08 17.01
CA TRP A 319 15.26 -35.00 17.67
C TRP A 319 16.51 -34.22 18.14
N ILE A 320 16.89 -34.45 19.39
CA ILE A 320 18.09 -33.87 19.98
C ILE A 320 18.99 -34.98 20.49
N VAL A 321 20.29 -34.68 20.61
CA VAL A 321 21.25 -35.55 21.29
C VAL A 321 21.09 -35.32 22.80
N GLY A 322 20.56 -36.29 23.49
CA GLY A 322 20.44 -36.34 24.94
C GLY A 322 21.71 -36.79 25.65
N LYS A 323 21.61 -37.06 26.94
CA LYS A 323 22.72 -37.63 27.73
C LYS A 323 23.14 -38.98 27.20
N ASP A 324 24.42 -39.31 27.29
CA ASP A 324 25.02 -40.57 26.85
C ASP A 324 24.78 -40.88 25.36
N ASN A 325 24.74 -39.86 24.51
CA ASN A 325 24.48 -39.95 23.06
C ASN A 325 23.19 -40.74 22.75
N LYS A 326 22.13 -40.48 23.48
CA LYS A 326 20.82 -41.07 23.22
C LYS A 326 19.91 -40.08 22.48
N ALA A 327 19.17 -40.57 21.49
CA ALA A 327 18.19 -39.78 20.78
C ALA A 327 17.00 -39.44 21.70
N GLU A 328 16.66 -38.15 21.84
CA GLU A 328 15.56 -37.67 22.64
C GLU A 328 14.62 -36.85 21.77
N GLN A 329 13.33 -37.12 21.85
CA GLN A 329 12.28 -36.25 21.22
C GLN A 329 12.00 -35.05 22.09
N ARG A 330 12.01 -33.88 21.49
CA ARG A 330 11.69 -32.64 22.22
C ARG A 330 10.61 -31.88 21.50
N LYS A 331 9.53 -31.57 22.25
CA LYS A 331 8.44 -30.70 21.77
C LYS A 331 8.94 -29.26 21.71
N ILE A 332 8.65 -28.62 20.61
CA ILE A 332 9.03 -27.23 20.37
C ILE A 332 7.81 -26.40 20.00
N THR A 333 7.93 -25.08 20.11
CA THR A 333 6.94 -24.14 19.57
C THR A 333 7.59 -23.41 18.41
N LEU A 334 6.90 -23.42 17.27
CA LEU A 334 7.37 -22.77 16.07
C LEU A 334 6.85 -21.32 16.00
N GLY A 335 7.66 -20.45 15.45
CA GLY A 335 7.29 -19.14 14.95
C GLY A 335 7.29 -19.14 13.42
N ASP A 336 7.69 -18.01 12.84
CA ASP A 336 7.71 -17.80 11.39
C ASP A 336 8.80 -18.64 10.70
N ALA A 337 8.55 -19.00 9.45
CA ALA A 337 9.58 -19.55 8.57
C ALA A 337 10.43 -18.40 8.02
N ILE A 338 11.75 -18.51 8.15
CA ILE A 338 12.73 -17.54 7.65
C ILE A 338 13.64 -18.29 6.67
N ASP A 339 13.55 -17.93 5.41
CA ASP A 339 14.21 -18.64 4.31
C ASP A 339 13.87 -20.15 4.35
N ASN A 340 14.85 -21.02 4.51
CA ASN A 340 14.68 -22.48 4.61
C ASN A 340 14.76 -23.00 6.05
N ARG A 341 14.51 -22.14 7.06
CA ARG A 341 14.63 -22.45 8.48
C ARG A 341 13.36 -22.06 9.24
N TRP A 342 13.07 -22.76 10.33
CA TRP A 342 12.01 -22.40 11.27
C TRP A 342 12.56 -21.63 12.47
N LEU A 343 11.92 -20.53 12.82
CA LEU A 343 12.14 -19.88 14.11
C LEU A 343 11.52 -20.73 15.22
N VAL A 344 12.32 -21.08 16.23
CA VAL A 344 11.85 -21.79 17.43
C VAL A 344 11.70 -20.78 18.56
N THR A 345 10.45 -20.63 19.03
CA THR A 345 10.13 -19.68 20.11
C THR A 345 10.27 -20.29 21.51
N SER A 346 10.15 -21.62 21.61
CA SER A 346 10.38 -22.33 22.87
C SER A 346 10.73 -23.82 22.63
N GLY A 347 11.37 -24.44 23.61
CA GLY A 347 11.70 -25.88 23.58
C GLY A 347 13.18 -26.19 23.32
N LEU A 348 13.94 -25.27 22.73
CA LEU A 348 15.37 -25.41 22.51
C LEU A 348 16.19 -24.32 23.26
N LYS A 349 17.42 -24.63 23.58
CA LYS A 349 18.38 -23.74 24.24
C LYS A 349 19.69 -23.67 23.44
N ALA A 350 20.44 -22.60 23.66
CA ALA A 350 21.79 -22.50 23.15
C ALA A 350 22.62 -23.68 23.61
N GLY A 351 23.36 -24.32 22.67
CA GLY A 351 24.17 -25.49 22.91
C GLY A 351 23.46 -26.82 22.70
N ASP A 352 22.14 -26.86 22.56
CA ASP A 352 21.44 -28.12 22.20
C ASP A 352 21.93 -28.61 20.83
N GLN A 353 22.12 -29.92 20.69
CA GLN A 353 22.46 -30.54 19.41
C GLN A 353 21.21 -31.15 18.79
N VAL A 354 20.73 -30.54 17.69
CA VAL A 354 19.55 -30.99 16.95
C VAL A 354 19.99 -31.92 15.82
N ILE A 355 19.33 -33.06 15.70
CA ILE A 355 19.57 -34.05 14.65
C ILE A 355 18.87 -33.57 13.38
N VAL A 356 19.60 -33.45 12.29
CA VAL A 356 19.10 -32.94 10.98
C VAL A 356 19.19 -34.00 9.89
N GLU A 357 20.03 -35.00 10.06
CA GLU A 357 20.18 -36.15 9.13
C GLU A 357 20.15 -37.47 9.88
N GLY A 358 19.78 -38.55 9.17
CA GLY A 358 19.65 -39.87 9.78
C GLY A 358 18.40 -40.03 10.64
N LEU A 359 17.34 -39.30 10.37
CA LEU A 359 16.11 -39.30 11.16
C LEU A 359 15.27 -40.58 11.03
N GLN A 360 15.43 -41.31 9.93
CA GLN A 360 14.68 -42.55 9.67
C GLN A 360 15.11 -43.66 10.64
N GLY A 361 14.12 -44.29 11.29
CA GLY A 361 14.35 -45.40 12.22
C GLY A 361 14.79 -44.99 13.63
N LEU A 362 14.92 -43.67 13.93
CA LEU A 362 15.24 -43.23 15.28
C LEU A 362 14.11 -43.54 16.24
N SER A 363 14.46 -44.02 17.42
CA SER A 363 13.55 -44.24 18.55
C SER A 363 14.08 -43.55 19.80
N ALA A 364 13.17 -43.10 20.65
CA ALA A 364 13.55 -42.44 21.89
C ALA A 364 14.42 -43.38 22.77
N GLY A 365 15.55 -42.87 23.23
CA GLY A 365 16.52 -43.65 24.04
C GLY A 365 17.51 -44.49 23.22
N MET A 366 17.42 -44.50 21.88
CA MET A 366 18.37 -45.18 21.00
C MET A 366 19.76 -44.54 21.08
N THR A 367 20.80 -45.37 21.17
CA THR A 367 22.19 -44.90 21.15
C THR A 367 22.55 -44.49 19.72
N ILE A 368 23.08 -43.30 19.56
CA ILE A 368 23.44 -42.68 18.27
C ILE A 368 24.91 -42.23 18.28
N GLU A 369 25.48 -42.08 17.10
CA GLU A 369 26.78 -41.46 16.91
C GLU A 369 26.60 -40.10 16.22
N PRO A 370 26.67 -38.99 16.97
CA PRO A 370 26.47 -37.67 16.41
C PRO A 370 27.67 -37.19 15.64
N THR A 371 27.48 -36.82 14.38
CA THR A 371 28.48 -36.18 13.52
C THR A 371 28.09 -34.73 13.33
N PRO A 372 28.92 -33.77 13.77
CA PRO A 372 28.63 -32.34 13.57
C PRO A 372 28.59 -32.00 12.08
N MET A 373 27.52 -31.32 11.66
CA MET A 373 27.40 -30.72 10.34
C MET A 373 27.69 -29.24 10.42
N SER A 374 28.36 -28.69 9.42
CA SER A 374 28.73 -27.28 9.32
C SER A 374 27.61 -26.43 8.77
#